data_cf2ea8d3aee46149c2c3e8769be788ae
#
_entry.id   cf2ea8d3aee46149c2c3e8769be788ae
#
_cell.length_a   1.000
_cell.length_b   1.000
_cell.length_c   1.000
_cell.angle_alpha   90.00
_cell.angle_beta   90.00
_cell.angle_gamma   90.00
#
_symmetry.space_group_name_H-M   'P 1'
#
loop_
_entity.id
_entity.type
_entity.pdbx_description
1 polymer ?
#
loop_
_entity_poly.entity_id
_entity_poly.type
_entity_poly.pdbx_seq_one_letter_code
_entity_poly.pdbx_strand_id
1 'polypeptide(L)'
;MKLTKTISALFLSLVLLVGSFGTANAAKRLHAAIADWTGGIITCEVAVAILEREMGYKVKQTVFPSGTGLWEAIAAGELDFACESWPSYAEADSVMLNEDLIYEGKVVGSYSGDGSVDLLGTSGIIGLSDYWIPRYAAEKFGIKTWKDLNKHKKEFATIETGNRGRLIGCPVAGWNCHDQKRLDLLGIDFQADELGTEAAAIAEAKA
;
A
#
# COMPACT_ATOMS: atom_id res chain seq x y z
N MET A 1 17.48 67.66 -29.44
CA MET A 1 17.05 67.41 -28.03
C MET A 1 15.76 66.61 -27.83
N LYS A 2 14.98 66.32 -28.89
CA LYS A 2 13.73 65.51 -28.77
C LYS A 2 13.93 63.99 -29.04
N LEU A 3 14.97 63.61 -29.79
CA LEU A 3 15.23 62.24 -30.18
C LEU A 3 15.78 61.38 -29.04
N THR A 4 16.60 61.96 -28.17
CA THR A 4 17.22 61.28 -27.02
C THR A 4 16.21 60.90 -25.90
N LYS A 5 15.16 61.72 -25.71
CA LYS A 5 14.09 61.40 -24.72
C LYS A 5 13.17 60.28 -25.14
N THR A 6 12.96 60.09 -26.45
CA THR A 6 12.11 59.00 -27.01
C THR A 6 12.83 57.65 -26.93
N ILE A 7 14.14 57.62 -27.13
CA ILE A 7 14.94 56.40 -27.04
C ILE A 7 15.04 55.92 -25.58
N SER A 8 15.20 56.83 -24.62
CA SER A 8 15.24 56.48 -23.18
C SER A 8 13.88 55.92 -22.67
N ALA A 9 12.76 56.42 -23.19
CA ALA A 9 11.44 55.91 -22.81
C ALA A 9 11.16 54.51 -23.39
N LEU A 10 11.65 54.23 -24.63
CA LEU A 10 11.55 52.91 -25.24
C LEU A 10 12.41 51.84 -24.53
N PHE A 11 13.61 52.23 -24.08
CA PHE A 11 14.48 51.31 -23.33
C PHE A 11 13.92 50.99 -21.93
N LEU A 12 13.30 51.98 -21.27
CA LEU A 12 12.70 51.73 -19.94
C LEU A 12 11.46 50.86 -20.01
N SER A 13 10.65 50.97 -21.07
CA SER A 13 9.48 50.10 -21.29
C SER A 13 9.88 48.68 -21.68
N LEU A 14 11.00 48.47 -22.37
CA LEU A 14 11.48 47.17 -22.76
C LEU A 14 12.08 46.41 -21.55
N VAL A 15 12.73 47.10 -20.61
CA VAL A 15 13.27 46.50 -19.35
C VAL A 15 12.15 46.09 -18.41
N LEU A 16 11.01 46.83 -18.40
CA LEU A 16 9.86 46.45 -17.57
C LEU A 16 9.08 45.25 -18.13
N LEU A 17 9.15 44.97 -19.43
CA LEU A 17 8.55 43.77 -20.03
C LEU A 17 9.36 42.50 -19.83
N VAL A 18 10.69 42.58 -19.65
CA VAL A 18 11.56 41.42 -19.40
C VAL A 18 11.53 40.99 -17.93
N GLY A 19 11.16 41.88 -17.00
CA GLY A 19 11.07 41.61 -15.55
C GLY A 19 9.83 40.79 -15.12
N SER A 20 8.90 40.51 -16.02
CA SER A 20 7.63 39.83 -15.68
C SER A 20 7.56 38.36 -16.14
N PHE A 21 8.64 37.80 -16.67
CA PHE A 21 8.76 36.34 -16.74
C PHE A 21 9.10 35.83 -15.37
N GLY A 22 8.15 35.89 -14.43
CA GLY A 22 8.16 35.04 -13.28
C GLY A 22 8.39 33.62 -13.77
N THR A 23 9.43 32.98 -13.32
CA THR A 23 9.63 31.55 -13.55
C THR A 23 8.36 30.87 -13.07
N ALA A 24 7.45 30.58 -13.98
CA ALA A 24 6.39 29.62 -13.71
C ALA A 24 7.13 28.33 -13.37
N ASN A 25 7.32 28.08 -12.08
CA ASN A 25 7.77 26.78 -11.61
C ASN A 25 6.72 25.78 -12.08
N ALA A 26 6.99 25.12 -13.21
CA ALA A 26 6.15 24.04 -13.65
C ALA A 26 6.06 23.06 -12.49
N ALA A 27 4.86 22.84 -11.97
CA ALA A 27 4.66 21.92 -10.87
C ALA A 27 5.31 20.58 -11.23
N LYS A 28 6.21 20.11 -10.38
CA LYS A 28 6.82 18.81 -10.57
C LYS A 28 5.71 17.75 -10.56
N ARG A 29 5.75 16.86 -11.53
CA ARG A 29 4.76 15.80 -11.66
C ARG A 29 5.31 14.52 -11.07
N LEU A 30 4.48 13.82 -10.32
CA LEU A 30 4.75 12.51 -9.76
C LEU A 30 3.65 11.53 -10.16
N HIS A 31 3.99 10.27 -10.26
CA HIS A 31 3.06 9.19 -10.52
C HIS A 31 3.09 8.20 -9.34
N ALA A 32 2.02 8.18 -8.56
CA ALA A 32 1.86 7.34 -7.40
C ALA A 32 1.08 6.07 -7.72
N ALA A 33 1.51 4.95 -7.16
CA ALA A 33 0.68 3.77 -7.04
C ALA A 33 -0.22 3.88 -5.82
N ILE A 34 -1.52 3.60 -6.00
CA ILE A 34 -2.47 3.44 -4.91
C ILE A 34 -2.76 1.95 -4.75
N ALA A 35 -2.70 1.46 -3.53
CA ALA A 35 -3.11 0.09 -3.22
C ALA A 35 -4.60 -0.15 -3.52
N ASP A 36 -4.97 -1.40 -3.73
CA ASP A 36 -6.33 -1.85 -4.07
C ASP A 36 -7.18 -2.19 -2.83
N TRP A 37 -6.83 -1.68 -1.66
CA TRP A 37 -7.52 -1.89 -0.39
C TRP A 37 -7.70 -0.60 0.40
N THR A 38 -8.71 -0.55 1.25
CA THR A 38 -9.20 0.68 1.88
C THR A 38 -8.13 1.43 2.68
N GLY A 39 -7.33 0.73 3.48
CA GLY A 39 -6.27 1.36 4.30
C GLY A 39 -5.20 2.01 3.43
N GLY A 40 -4.73 1.31 2.40
CA GLY A 40 -3.74 1.83 1.47
C GLY A 40 -4.23 3.02 0.64
N ILE A 41 -5.49 3.01 0.23
CA ILE A 41 -6.12 4.17 -0.43
C ILE A 41 -6.07 5.38 0.49
N ILE A 42 -6.51 5.26 1.74
CA ILE A 42 -6.52 6.37 2.70
C ILE A 42 -5.11 6.90 2.96
N THR A 43 -4.14 6.01 3.17
CA THR A 43 -2.74 6.39 3.39
C THR A 43 -2.21 7.19 2.19
N CYS A 44 -2.50 6.75 0.97
CA CYS A 44 -2.05 7.42 -0.23
C CYS A 44 -2.73 8.78 -0.43
N GLU A 45 -4.02 8.87 -0.22
CA GLU A 45 -4.75 10.14 -0.32
C GLU A 45 -4.19 11.20 0.63
N VAL A 46 -3.80 10.82 1.85
CA VAL A 46 -3.15 11.73 2.81
C VAL A 46 -1.78 12.17 2.29
N ALA A 47 -0.95 11.24 1.83
CA ALA A 47 0.37 11.55 1.29
C ALA A 47 0.28 12.47 0.06
N VAL A 48 -0.61 12.17 -0.88
CA VAL A 48 -0.85 12.98 -2.07
C VAL A 48 -1.35 14.37 -1.72
N ALA A 49 -2.28 14.48 -0.76
CA ALA A 49 -2.76 15.79 -0.32
C ALA A 49 -1.63 16.67 0.26
N ILE A 50 -0.69 16.09 0.99
CA ILE A 50 0.50 16.82 1.50
C ILE A 50 1.40 17.24 0.33
N LEU A 51 1.73 16.31 -0.57
CA LEU A 51 2.57 16.60 -1.73
C LEU A 51 2.00 17.73 -2.60
N GLU A 52 0.68 17.72 -2.84
CA GLU A 52 0.05 18.72 -3.68
C GLU A 52 -0.15 20.06 -2.98
N ARG A 53 -0.65 20.07 -1.74
CA ARG A 53 -1.03 21.29 -1.04
C ARG A 53 0.15 22.03 -0.42
N GLU A 54 1.07 21.26 0.19
CA GLU A 54 2.18 21.85 0.95
C GLU A 54 3.47 21.93 0.12
N MET A 55 3.66 21.03 -0.85
CA MET A 55 4.90 20.93 -1.60
C MET A 55 4.76 21.32 -3.07
N GLY A 56 3.54 21.58 -3.56
CA GLY A 56 3.29 22.08 -4.91
C GLY A 56 3.50 21.08 -6.04
N TYR A 57 3.52 19.78 -5.72
CA TYR A 57 3.53 18.74 -6.75
C TYR A 57 2.18 18.60 -7.45
N LYS A 58 2.16 17.90 -8.58
CA LYS A 58 0.98 17.36 -9.23
C LYS A 58 1.11 15.85 -9.27
N VAL A 59 0.23 15.14 -8.59
CA VAL A 59 0.33 13.69 -8.46
C VAL A 59 -0.73 13.01 -9.32
N LYS A 60 -0.27 12.23 -10.31
CA LYS A 60 -1.12 11.26 -10.99
C LYS A 60 -1.20 10.02 -10.12
N GLN A 61 -2.40 9.52 -9.89
CA GLN A 61 -2.62 8.31 -9.11
C GLN A 61 -3.12 7.19 -10.01
N THR A 62 -2.60 5.98 -9.81
CA THR A 62 -3.07 4.77 -10.50
C THR A 62 -3.24 3.66 -9.47
N VAL A 63 -4.43 3.06 -9.45
CA VAL A 63 -4.65 1.84 -8.64
C VAL A 63 -3.77 0.74 -9.22
N PHE A 64 -2.91 0.20 -8.38
CA PHE A 64 -1.98 -0.85 -8.75
C PHE A 64 -2.12 -2.00 -7.77
N PRO A 65 -2.37 -3.22 -8.24
CA PRO A 65 -2.46 -4.38 -7.36
C PRO A 65 -1.17 -4.55 -6.56
N SER A 66 -1.30 -4.82 -5.27
CA SER A 66 -0.15 -5.13 -4.41
C SER A 66 0.60 -6.36 -4.92
N GLY A 67 1.90 -6.40 -4.70
CA GLY A 67 2.75 -7.53 -5.06
C GLY A 67 3.98 -7.13 -5.88
N THR A 68 4.67 -8.14 -6.41
CA THR A 68 5.96 -7.99 -7.12
C THR A 68 5.90 -6.99 -8.28
N GLY A 69 4.82 -7.00 -9.07
CA GLY A 69 4.67 -6.08 -10.20
C GLY A 69 4.68 -4.60 -9.83
N LEU A 70 4.24 -4.24 -8.63
CA LEU A 70 4.33 -2.87 -8.11
C LEU A 70 5.80 -2.44 -7.96
N TRP A 71 6.61 -3.28 -7.36
CA TRP A 71 8.03 -3.04 -7.13
C TRP A 71 8.80 -2.95 -8.45
N GLU A 72 8.51 -3.84 -9.39
CA GLU A 72 9.09 -3.81 -10.74
C GLU A 72 8.76 -2.52 -11.48
N ALA A 73 7.52 -2.02 -11.38
CA ALA A 73 7.10 -0.77 -12.01
C ALA A 73 7.81 0.46 -11.40
N ILE A 74 8.06 0.46 -10.09
CA ILE A 74 8.84 1.52 -9.42
C ILE A 74 10.31 1.42 -9.86
N ALA A 75 10.92 0.24 -9.82
CA ALA A 75 12.29 0.03 -10.25
C ALA A 75 12.53 0.40 -11.73
N ALA A 76 11.53 0.17 -12.58
CA ALA A 76 11.55 0.58 -13.99
C ALA A 76 11.29 2.08 -14.23
N GLY A 77 10.91 2.84 -13.20
CA GLY A 77 10.58 4.26 -13.31
C GLY A 77 9.24 4.54 -13.99
N GLU A 78 8.35 3.55 -14.08
CA GLU A 78 6.97 3.73 -14.55
C GLU A 78 6.09 4.40 -13.50
N LEU A 79 6.42 4.18 -12.23
CA LEU A 79 5.86 4.80 -11.05
C LEU A 79 6.98 5.47 -10.26
N ASP A 80 6.71 6.64 -9.69
CA ASP A 80 7.69 7.34 -8.86
C ASP A 80 7.70 6.81 -7.43
N PHE A 81 6.54 6.43 -6.89
CA PHE A 81 6.43 5.90 -5.53
C PHE A 81 5.13 5.12 -5.29
N ALA A 82 5.15 4.32 -4.24
CA ALA A 82 3.97 3.78 -3.59
C ALA A 82 3.86 4.34 -2.17
N CYS A 83 2.63 4.55 -1.71
CA CYS A 83 2.38 5.17 -0.40
C CYS A 83 2.47 4.18 0.75
N GLU A 84 2.49 2.91 0.45
CA GLU A 84 2.42 1.86 1.45
C GLU A 84 3.09 0.58 0.94
N SER A 85 3.87 -0.02 1.81
CA SER A 85 4.40 -1.36 1.66
C SER A 85 4.31 -2.11 2.98
N TRP A 86 4.12 -3.42 2.88
CA TRP A 86 4.13 -4.36 4.01
C TRP A 86 5.21 -5.40 3.78
N PRO A 87 6.48 -5.07 4.06
CA PRO A 87 7.62 -5.89 3.69
C PRO A 87 7.56 -7.35 4.18
N SER A 88 6.91 -7.61 5.30
CA SER A 88 6.74 -8.97 5.82
C SER A 88 5.92 -9.91 4.92
N TYR A 89 5.28 -9.38 3.88
CA TYR A 89 4.47 -10.14 2.92
C TYR A 89 5.05 -10.17 1.51
N ALA A 90 6.00 -9.29 1.18
CA ALA A 90 6.48 -9.13 -0.18
C ALA A 90 7.85 -9.76 -0.37
N GLU A 91 7.94 -10.83 -1.18
CA GLU A 91 9.22 -11.45 -1.55
C GLU A 91 10.12 -10.50 -2.35
N ALA A 92 9.52 -9.55 -3.08
CA ALA A 92 10.25 -8.55 -3.86
C ALA A 92 11.13 -7.64 -2.96
N ASP A 93 10.78 -7.42 -1.72
CA ASP A 93 11.56 -6.62 -0.78
C ASP A 93 12.96 -7.19 -0.58
N SER A 94 13.07 -8.51 -0.56
CA SER A 94 14.35 -9.20 -0.34
C SER A 94 15.33 -9.06 -1.51
N VAL A 95 14.86 -8.76 -2.71
CA VAL A 95 15.68 -8.64 -3.92
C VAL A 95 15.88 -7.20 -4.40
N MET A 96 15.01 -6.28 -4.02
CA MET A 96 15.02 -4.89 -4.49
C MET A 96 15.46 -3.87 -3.43
N LEU A 97 15.19 -4.10 -2.15
CA LEU A 97 15.66 -3.25 -1.07
C LEU A 97 17.07 -3.63 -0.60
N ASN A 98 17.91 -2.64 -0.32
CA ASN A 98 19.24 -2.84 0.25
C ASN A 98 19.48 -1.86 1.41
N GLU A 99 18.65 -1.98 2.45
CA GLU A 99 18.67 -1.09 3.59
C GLU A 99 17.97 -1.69 4.82
N ASP A 100 18.13 -1.04 5.96
CA ASP A 100 17.43 -1.40 7.18
C ASP A 100 16.12 -0.63 7.32
N LEU A 101 15.02 -1.34 7.59
CA LEU A 101 13.76 -0.75 8.01
C LEU A 101 13.84 -0.39 9.48
N ILE A 102 13.78 0.90 9.79
CA ILE A 102 13.86 1.42 11.15
C ILE A 102 12.49 1.91 11.60
N TYR A 103 12.04 1.42 12.76
CA TYR A 103 10.85 1.89 13.44
C TYR A 103 11.19 2.25 14.90
N GLU A 104 10.85 3.48 15.34
CA GLU A 104 11.17 4.00 16.67
C GLU A 104 12.65 3.81 17.07
N GLY A 105 13.57 4.01 16.13
CA GLY A 105 15.01 3.88 16.33
C GLY A 105 15.52 2.44 16.46
N LYS A 106 14.69 1.45 16.15
CA LYS A 106 15.06 0.03 16.14
C LYS A 106 14.99 -0.53 14.74
N VAL A 107 15.96 -1.37 14.38
CA VAL A 107 15.89 -2.15 13.15
C VAL A 107 14.82 -3.23 13.32
N VAL A 108 13.79 -3.18 12.47
CA VAL A 108 12.66 -4.14 12.45
C VAL A 108 12.70 -5.05 11.24
N GLY A 109 13.56 -4.77 10.27
CA GLY A 109 13.86 -5.59 9.12
C GLY A 109 15.19 -5.17 8.50
N SER A 110 15.89 -6.09 7.86
CA SER A 110 17.14 -5.82 7.13
C SER A 110 17.04 -6.48 5.76
N TYR A 111 17.36 -5.73 4.74
CA TYR A 111 17.30 -6.15 3.35
C TYR A 111 18.67 -5.98 2.67
N SER A 112 19.05 -6.93 1.87
CA SER A 112 20.34 -6.96 1.16
C SER A 112 20.18 -7.27 -0.34
N GLY A 113 19.17 -6.68 -0.95
CA GLY A 113 18.89 -6.79 -2.37
C GLY A 113 19.77 -5.86 -3.22
N ASP A 114 19.34 -5.56 -4.43
CA ASP A 114 20.11 -4.79 -5.42
C ASP A 114 20.01 -3.26 -5.25
N GLY A 115 19.13 -2.78 -4.38
CA GLY A 115 18.94 -1.34 -4.16
C GLY A 115 18.23 -0.63 -5.32
N SER A 116 17.45 -1.35 -6.12
CA SER A 116 16.69 -0.75 -7.23
C SER A 116 15.47 0.04 -6.77
N VAL A 117 15.04 -0.15 -5.52
CA VAL A 117 13.96 0.59 -4.86
C VAL A 117 14.42 1.05 -3.48
N ASP A 118 14.16 2.31 -3.15
CA ASP A 118 14.45 2.89 -1.85
C ASP A 118 13.21 2.88 -0.94
N LEU A 119 13.41 2.62 0.36
CA LEU A 119 12.41 2.73 1.38
C LEU A 119 12.49 4.11 2.04
N LEU A 120 11.51 4.97 1.80
CA LEU A 120 11.53 6.35 2.31
C LEU A 120 11.30 6.46 3.83
N GLY A 121 10.93 5.36 4.48
CA GLY A 121 10.70 5.29 5.91
C GLY A 121 9.34 4.70 6.27
N THR A 122 9.04 4.67 7.56
CA THR A 122 7.79 4.14 8.07
C THR A 122 6.69 5.19 8.09
N SER A 123 5.47 4.82 7.68
CA SER A 123 4.29 5.70 7.79
C SER A 123 3.81 5.91 9.23
N GLY A 124 4.37 5.18 10.20
CA GLY A 124 3.88 5.15 11.58
C GLY A 124 2.65 4.27 11.81
N ILE A 125 2.13 3.63 10.76
CA ILE A 125 1.01 2.70 10.84
C ILE A 125 1.57 1.31 11.11
N ILE A 126 1.08 0.68 12.19
CA ILE A 126 1.43 -0.71 12.54
C ILE A 126 0.22 -1.59 12.28
N GLY A 127 0.39 -2.61 11.45
CA GLY A 127 -0.59 -3.66 11.22
C GLY A 127 -0.19 -4.97 11.90
N LEU A 128 -1.18 -5.70 12.37
CA LEU A 128 -1.05 -7.07 12.83
C LEU A 128 -1.98 -7.94 12.00
N SER A 129 -1.46 -9.09 11.56
CA SER A 129 -2.25 -10.07 10.83
C SER A 129 -2.57 -11.25 11.72
N ASP A 130 -3.84 -11.37 12.05
CA ASP A 130 -4.38 -12.44 12.88
C ASP A 130 -5.62 -13.04 12.23
N TYR A 131 -5.97 -14.27 12.64
CA TYR A 131 -7.25 -14.86 12.32
C TYR A 131 -8.30 -14.49 13.38
N TRP A 132 -9.44 -14.05 12.92
CA TRP A 132 -10.52 -13.58 13.75
C TRP A 132 -11.71 -14.55 13.69
N ILE A 133 -12.41 -14.66 14.79
CA ILE A 133 -13.63 -15.44 14.91
C ILE A 133 -14.71 -14.54 15.55
N PRO A 134 -15.98 -14.62 15.13
CA PRO A 134 -17.04 -13.90 15.81
C PRO A 134 -17.08 -14.24 17.29
N ARG A 135 -17.24 -13.24 18.15
CA ARG A 135 -17.26 -13.42 19.60
C ARG A 135 -18.31 -14.43 20.03
N TYR A 136 -19.52 -14.34 19.45
CA TYR A 136 -20.61 -15.27 19.78
C TYR A 136 -20.24 -16.73 19.49
N ALA A 137 -19.47 -17.00 18.43
CA ALA A 137 -19.01 -18.34 18.09
C ALA A 137 -17.93 -18.82 19.06
N ALA A 138 -16.98 -17.93 19.40
CA ALA A 138 -15.96 -18.24 20.39
C ALA A 138 -16.56 -18.60 21.75
N GLU A 139 -17.54 -17.84 22.23
CA GLU A 139 -18.25 -18.06 23.48
C GLU A 139 -19.11 -19.34 23.43
N LYS A 140 -19.90 -19.52 22.38
CA LYS A 140 -20.79 -20.68 22.20
C LYS A 140 -20.03 -22.00 22.18
N PHE A 141 -18.87 -22.03 21.50
CA PHE A 141 -18.08 -23.26 21.32
C PHE A 141 -16.89 -23.35 22.28
N GLY A 142 -16.67 -22.35 23.13
CA GLY A 142 -15.54 -22.33 24.07
C GLY A 142 -14.17 -22.25 23.39
N ILE A 143 -14.08 -21.63 22.19
CA ILE A 143 -12.84 -21.48 21.44
C ILE A 143 -12.02 -20.36 22.05
N LYS A 144 -10.82 -20.69 22.54
CA LYS A 144 -9.89 -19.74 23.19
C LYS A 144 -8.60 -19.58 22.40
N THR A 145 -8.24 -20.59 21.62
CA THR A 145 -7.00 -20.61 20.84
C THR A 145 -7.27 -21.27 19.49
N TRP A 146 -6.37 -21.07 18.54
CA TRP A 146 -6.41 -21.76 17.26
C TRP A 146 -6.44 -23.29 17.35
N LYS A 147 -5.90 -23.87 18.44
CA LYS A 147 -5.90 -25.33 18.69
C LYS A 147 -7.30 -25.90 18.93
N ASP A 148 -8.23 -25.06 19.31
CA ASP A 148 -9.62 -25.48 19.56
C ASP A 148 -10.44 -25.58 18.27
N LEU A 149 -9.99 -24.93 17.17
CA LEU A 149 -10.73 -24.83 15.92
C LEU A 149 -11.10 -26.20 15.33
N ASN A 150 -10.15 -27.15 15.31
CA ASN A 150 -10.39 -28.47 14.72
C ASN A 150 -11.53 -29.26 15.41
N LYS A 151 -11.76 -29.02 16.71
CA LYS A 151 -12.86 -29.67 17.44
C LYS A 151 -14.23 -29.20 16.94
N HIS A 152 -14.28 -27.99 16.41
CA HIS A 152 -15.49 -27.30 15.99
C HIS A 152 -15.54 -27.00 14.49
N LYS A 153 -14.65 -27.59 13.69
CA LYS A 153 -14.53 -27.30 12.26
C LYS A 153 -15.85 -27.47 11.48
N LYS A 154 -16.71 -28.42 11.89
CA LYS A 154 -18.01 -28.65 11.25
C LYS A 154 -18.99 -27.50 11.43
N GLU A 155 -18.86 -26.72 12.50
CA GLU A 155 -19.69 -25.56 12.78
C GLU A 155 -19.33 -24.37 11.87
N PHE A 156 -18.16 -24.44 11.25
CA PHE A 156 -17.65 -23.46 10.29
C PHE A 156 -17.61 -24.00 8.85
N ALA A 157 -18.12 -25.21 8.65
CA ALA A 157 -18.11 -25.83 7.33
C ALA A 157 -19.26 -25.30 6.47
N THR A 158 -19.02 -25.25 5.17
CA THR A 158 -20.02 -24.95 4.14
C THR A 158 -20.19 -26.14 3.20
N ILE A 159 -21.11 -26.04 2.25
CA ILE A 159 -21.30 -27.09 1.22
C ILE A 159 -19.99 -27.27 0.42
N GLU A 160 -19.30 -26.17 0.14
CA GLU A 160 -18.07 -26.14 -0.66
C GLU A 160 -16.88 -26.76 0.09
N THR A 161 -16.80 -26.52 1.42
CA THR A 161 -15.69 -27.03 2.23
C THR A 161 -15.93 -28.44 2.77
N GLY A 162 -17.16 -28.94 2.66
CA GLY A 162 -17.54 -30.29 3.07
C GLY A 162 -17.37 -30.51 4.58
N ASN A 163 -16.35 -31.29 5.00
CA ASN A 163 -16.07 -31.58 6.40
C ASN A 163 -15.00 -30.67 7.02
N ARG A 164 -14.43 -29.75 6.24
CA ARG A 164 -13.43 -28.78 6.69
C ARG A 164 -14.11 -27.50 7.12
N GLY A 165 -13.57 -26.81 8.11
CA GLY A 165 -14.01 -25.46 8.42
C GLY A 165 -13.66 -24.50 7.28
N ARG A 166 -14.36 -23.40 7.16
CA ARG A 166 -14.10 -22.33 6.19
C ARG A 166 -13.35 -21.19 6.84
N LEU A 167 -12.29 -20.72 6.21
CA LEU A 167 -11.63 -19.46 6.51
C LEU A 167 -11.88 -18.50 5.36
N ILE A 168 -12.41 -17.32 5.64
CA ILE A 168 -12.40 -16.20 4.70
C ILE A 168 -10.99 -15.66 4.73
N GLY A 169 -10.19 -16.02 3.74
CA GLY A 169 -8.79 -15.66 3.62
C GLY A 169 -8.57 -14.29 3.02
N CYS A 170 -7.33 -13.98 2.73
CA CYS A 170 -7.00 -12.79 1.97
C CYS A 170 -7.75 -12.79 0.63
N PRO A 171 -8.31 -11.66 0.24
CA PRO A 171 -9.22 -11.63 -0.92
C PRO A 171 -8.54 -11.92 -2.24
N VAL A 172 -7.25 -11.64 -2.36
CA VAL A 172 -6.49 -11.85 -3.61
C VAL A 172 -5.13 -12.47 -3.35
N ALA A 173 -4.72 -13.37 -4.25
CA ALA A 173 -3.44 -14.06 -4.18
C ALA A 173 -2.24 -13.08 -4.15
N GLY A 174 -2.34 -11.94 -4.81
CA GLY A 174 -1.31 -10.91 -4.86
C GLY A 174 -0.92 -10.31 -3.49
N TRP A 175 -1.77 -10.46 -2.48
CA TRP A 175 -1.44 -10.04 -1.12
C TRP A 175 -0.50 -11.01 -0.39
N ASN A 176 -0.18 -12.16 -0.97
CA ASN A 176 0.78 -13.15 -0.46
C ASN A 176 0.54 -13.61 0.99
N CYS A 177 -0.72 -13.70 1.41
CA CYS A 177 -1.07 -14.11 2.77
C CYS A 177 -0.77 -15.58 3.05
N HIS A 178 -0.76 -16.40 2.01
CA HIS A 178 -0.47 -17.85 2.10
C HIS A 178 -1.37 -18.59 3.13
N ASP A 179 -2.63 -18.20 3.24
CA ASP A 179 -3.54 -18.68 4.29
C ASP A 179 -3.67 -20.19 4.30
N GLN A 180 -3.89 -20.84 3.17
CA GLN A 180 -3.99 -22.29 3.12
C GLN A 180 -2.70 -22.97 3.62
N LYS A 181 -1.53 -22.46 3.21
CA LYS A 181 -0.25 -23.01 3.66
C LYS A 181 -0.05 -22.85 5.17
N ARG A 182 -0.50 -21.74 5.74
CA ARG A 182 -0.46 -21.50 7.20
C ARG A 182 -1.38 -22.46 7.94
N LEU A 183 -2.60 -22.67 7.47
CA LEU A 183 -3.55 -23.64 8.03
C LEU A 183 -2.95 -25.04 8.02
N ASP A 184 -2.38 -25.46 6.90
CA ASP A 184 -1.79 -26.78 6.72
C ASP A 184 -0.58 -26.98 7.67
N LEU A 185 0.31 -25.99 7.78
CA LEU A 185 1.46 -26.04 8.69
C LEU A 185 1.07 -26.08 10.17
N LEU A 186 -0.03 -25.43 10.54
CA LEU A 186 -0.57 -25.45 11.90
C LEU A 186 -1.43 -26.69 12.17
N GLY A 187 -1.71 -27.50 11.17
CA GLY A 187 -2.60 -28.66 11.27
C GLY A 187 -4.06 -28.26 11.52
N ILE A 188 -4.48 -27.09 11.05
CA ILE A 188 -5.85 -26.59 11.15
C ILE A 188 -6.63 -27.07 9.91
N ASP A 189 -7.62 -27.94 10.14
CA ASP A 189 -8.40 -28.56 9.06
C ASP A 189 -9.52 -27.63 8.57
N PHE A 190 -9.07 -26.50 8.01
CA PHE A 190 -9.89 -25.49 7.39
C PHE A 190 -9.45 -25.29 5.94
N GLN A 191 -10.36 -24.80 5.12
CA GLN A 191 -10.10 -24.36 3.76
C GLN A 191 -10.15 -22.84 3.72
N ALA A 192 -9.12 -22.24 3.14
CA ALA A 192 -9.09 -20.79 2.91
C ALA A 192 -9.75 -20.46 1.57
N ASP A 193 -10.67 -19.51 1.59
CA ASP A 193 -11.35 -19.00 0.39
C ASP A 193 -10.85 -17.60 0.08
N GLU A 194 -10.41 -17.40 -1.17
CA GLU A 194 -10.04 -16.09 -1.72
C GLU A 194 -11.24 -15.52 -2.50
N LEU A 195 -11.78 -14.40 -2.07
CA LEU A 195 -13.03 -13.85 -2.60
C LEU A 195 -12.86 -12.78 -3.69
N GLY A 196 -11.63 -12.53 -4.11
CA GLY A 196 -11.29 -11.65 -5.23
C GLY A 196 -11.24 -10.16 -4.89
N THR A 197 -11.89 -9.70 -3.81
CA THR A 197 -11.82 -8.30 -3.34
C THR A 197 -12.00 -8.19 -1.84
N GLU A 198 -11.44 -7.13 -1.22
CA GLU A 198 -11.66 -6.81 0.20
C GLU A 198 -13.16 -6.63 0.51
N ALA A 199 -13.89 -5.95 -0.37
CA ALA A 199 -15.32 -5.71 -0.19
C ALA A 199 -16.13 -7.02 -0.15
N ALA A 200 -15.80 -8.01 -1.00
CA ALA A 200 -16.43 -9.32 -0.99
C ALA A 200 -16.11 -10.08 0.31
N ALA A 201 -14.87 -10.05 0.77
CA ALA A 201 -14.46 -10.68 2.02
C ALA A 201 -15.19 -10.08 3.23
N ILE A 202 -15.34 -8.75 3.28
CA ILE A 202 -16.08 -8.05 4.34
C ILE A 202 -17.58 -8.38 4.28
N ALA A 203 -18.17 -8.45 3.10
CA ALA A 203 -19.58 -8.80 2.94
C ALA A 203 -19.85 -10.21 3.44
N GLU A 204 -19.04 -11.17 3.05
CA GLU A 204 -19.14 -12.55 3.47
C GLU A 204 -18.92 -12.75 4.97
N ALA A 205 -17.99 -12.01 5.56
CA ALA A 205 -17.75 -12.07 7.01
C ALA A 205 -18.92 -11.51 7.86
N LYS A 206 -19.83 -10.74 7.24
CA LYS A 206 -21.03 -10.18 7.89
C LYS A 206 -22.26 -11.04 7.70
N ALA A 207 -22.27 -11.94 6.73
CA ALA A 207 -23.40 -12.82 6.43
C ALA A 207 -23.49 -13.98 7.43
#